data_a57ae253a0c6934661b303dcc79e6ac1
#
_entry.id   a57ae253a0c6934661b303dcc79e6ac1
#
_cell.length_a   1.000
_cell.length_b   1.000
_cell.length_c   1.000
_cell.angle_alpha   90.00
_cell.angle_beta   90.00
_cell.angle_gamma   90.00
#
_symmetry.space_group_name_H-M   'P 1'
#
loop_
_entity.id
_entity.type
_entity.pdbx_description
1 polymer ?
#
loop_
_entity_poly.entity_id
_entity_poly.type
_entity_poly.pdbx_seq_one_letter_code
_entity_poly.pdbx_strand_id
1 'polypeptide(L)'
;MMEYSYQFTHAIVRQPAKSIIKGLRAVDIGSPDYDQMISDHKDYVDALTSAGVAVINLTALDKFPDGQFVEDTALCLPKAVILMRPGAPSRLGEVNEIAPKLRELFEDVYEIENPGHIEGGDILVTGKEILVGRSARTDENGVRQLSGIVIPLGYVMREVFTPSEILHFKTDCSLLGPDEILSTKRLQASGCFDGYKVVNVADGEEAAANAIRVNDYVIMPGGFPQTKAILEEHGYKVKAINN
;
A
#
# COMPACT_ATOMS: atom_id res chain seq x y z
N MET A 1 -1.47 -16.20 14.60
CA MET A 1 -0.74 -15.08 13.99
C MET A 1 -0.85 -15.23 12.48
N MET A 2 -1.12 -14.15 11.79
CA MET A 2 -1.17 -14.12 10.32
C MET A 2 0.28 -14.01 9.80
N GLU A 3 0.96 -15.14 9.59
CA GLU A 3 2.38 -15.17 9.17
C GLU A 3 2.63 -14.54 7.79
N TYR A 4 1.59 -14.42 6.99
CA TYR A 4 1.64 -13.96 5.59
C TYR A 4 1.58 -12.43 5.40
N SER A 5 1.41 -11.65 6.46
CA SER A 5 1.22 -10.19 6.33
C SER A 5 2.43 -9.43 5.73
N TYR A 6 3.59 -10.07 5.66
CA TYR A 6 4.80 -9.57 4.99
C TYR A 6 5.59 -10.68 4.25
N GLN A 7 5.03 -11.91 4.18
CA GLN A 7 5.64 -13.02 3.45
C GLN A 7 4.94 -13.18 2.11
N PHE A 8 5.64 -12.89 1.04
CA PHE A 8 5.10 -12.90 -0.31
C PHE A 8 5.91 -13.81 -1.22
N THR A 9 5.21 -14.52 -2.10
CA THR A 9 5.79 -15.32 -3.19
C THR A 9 5.67 -14.61 -4.53
N HIS A 10 4.62 -13.78 -4.69
CA HIS A 10 4.31 -13.06 -5.91
C HIS A 10 3.97 -11.60 -5.62
N ALA A 11 4.25 -10.73 -6.58
CA ALA A 11 3.77 -9.35 -6.59
C ALA A 11 3.24 -8.99 -7.99
N ILE A 12 2.20 -8.18 -8.04
CA ILE A 12 1.73 -7.57 -9.27
C ILE A 12 2.15 -6.12 -9.27
N VAL A 13 2.80 -5.70 -10.33
CA VAL A 13 3.16 -4.31 -10.60
C VAL A 13 2.63 -3.90 -11.97
N ARG A 14 2.55 -2.60 -12.22
CA ARG A 14 2.20 -2.08 -13.54
C ARG A 14 3.21 -1.02 -13.95
N GLN A 15 3.67 -1.10 -15.20
CA GLN A 15 4.55 -0.08 -15.75
C GLN A 15 3.88 1.29 -15.72
N PRO A 16 4.60 2.35 -15.35
CA PRO A 16 4.12 3.72 -15.47
C PRO A 16 3.74 4.05 -16.91
N ALA A 17 2.63 4.74 -17.10
CA ALA A 17 2.20 5.25 -18.40
C ALA A 17 2.79 6.65 -18.65
N LYS A 18 2.91 7.06 -19.91
CA LYS A 18 3.32 8.45 -20.24
C LYS A 18 2.36 9.49 -19.69
N SER A 19 1.10 9.13 -19.51
CA SER A 19 0.08 9.99 -18.93
C SER A 19 0.29 10.31 -17.44
N ILE A 20 1.26 9.67 -16.74
CA ILE A 20 1.56 9.92 -15.32
C ILE A 20 1.82 11.40 -14.99
N ILE A 21 2.30 12.16 -15.97
CA ILE A 21 2.44 13.63 -15.85
C ILE A 21 1.13 14.34 -15.51
N LYS A 22 -0.02 13.68 -15.73
CA LYS A 22 -1.37 14.15 -15.40
C LYS A 22 -1.97 13.45 -14.17
N GLY A 23 -1.18 12.62 -13.48
CA GLY A 23 -1.59 11.93 -12.27
C GLY A 23 -2.01 12.87 -11.14
N LEU A 24 -2.76 12.35 -10.20
CA LEU A 24 -3.22 13.10 -9.02
C LEU A 24 -2.03 13.49 -8.14
N ARG A 25 -1.99 14.73 -7.69
CA ARG A 25 -0.93 15.27 -6.83
C ARG A 25 -1.55 16.10 -5.72
N ALA A 26 -1.05 15.93 -4.49
CA ALA A 26 -1.44 16.77 -3.36
C ALA A 26 -0.84 18.18 -3.47
N VAL A 27 0.39 18.27 -4.02
CA VAL A 27 1.11 19.53 -4.24
C VAL A 27 1.70 19.50 -5.65
N ASP A 28 1.53 20.59 -6.38
CA ASP A 28 2.18 20.73 -7.69
C ASP A 28 3.62 21.23 -7.51
N ILE A 29 4.57 20.32 -7.64
CA ILE A 29 6.02 20.58 -7.62
C ILE A 29 6.65 20.45 -9.02
N GLY A 30 5.84 20.48 -10.06
CA GLY A 30 6.25 20.26 -11.44
C GLY A 30 5.85 18.89 -11.99
N SER A 31 6.04 18.68 -13.28
CA SER A 31 5.75 17.39 -13.90
C SER A 31 6.84 16.38 -13.58
N PRO A 32 6.50 15.13 -13.27
CA PRO A 32 7.49 14.07 -13.11
C PRO A 32 8.24 13.82 -14.43
N ASP A 33 9.50 13.47 -14.31
CA ASP A 33 10.29 12.99 -15.45
C ASP A 33 9.88 11.52 -15.72
N TYR A 34 9.36 11.27 -16.90
CA TYR A 34 8.87 9.93 -17.27
C TYR A 34 9.99 8.90 -17.39
N ASP A 35 11.14 9.28 -17.93
CA ASP A 35 12.27 8.35 -18.11
C ASP A 35 12.89 8.00 -16.75
N GLN A 36 12.96 8.97 -15.83
CA GLN A 36 13.35 8.71 -14.45
C GLN A 36 12.35 7.79 -13.74
N MET A 37 11.04 8.02 -13.89
CA MET A 37 9.99 7.16 -13.30
C MET A 37 10.09 5.72 -13.81
N ILE A 38 10.39 5.49 -15.08
CA ILE A 38 10.62 4.13 -15.62
C ILE A 38 11.85 3.48 -14.98
N SER A 39 12.93 4.25 -14.78
CA SER A 39 14.14 3.75 -14.11
C SER A 39 13.85 3.38 -12.65
N ASP A 40 13.17 4.27 -11.92
CA ASP A 40 12.83 4.04 -10.51
C ASP A 40 11.87 2.85 -10.34
N HIS A 41 10.88 2.72 -11.23
CA HIS A 41 10.01 1.54 -11.26
C HIS A 41 10.79 0.25 -11.52
N LYS A 42 11.81 0.29 -12.39
CA LYS A 42 12.67 -0.88 -12.60
C LYS A 42 13.45 -1.22 -11.34
N ASP A 43 14.01 -0.26 -10.65
CA ASP A 43 14.74 -0.47 -9.40
C ASP A 43 13.83 -1.06 -8.31
N TYR A 44 12.56 -0.62 -8.26
CA TYR A 44 11.55 -1.21 -7.38
C TYR A 44 11.27 -2.68 -7.72
N VAL A 45 11.10 -3.02 -9.01
CA VAL A 45 10.92 -4.41 -9.47
C VAL A 45 12.12 -5.28 -9.13
N ASP A 46 13.33 -4.76 -9.33
CA ASP A 46 14.60 -5.44 -8.99
C ASP A 46 14.71 -5.66 -7.46
N ALA A 47 14.27 -4.69 -6.65
CA ALA A 47 14.21 -4.82 -5.20
C ALA A 47 13.25 -5.93 -4.75
N LEU A 48 12.04 -6.00 -5.31
CA LEU A 48 11.06 -7.07 -5.06
C LEU A 48 11.62 -8.43 -5.46
N THR A 49 12.18 -8.54 -6.65
CA THR A 49 12.77 -9.80 -7.16
C THR A 49 13.91 -10.27 -6.27
N SER A 50 14.80 -9.37 -5.86
CA SER A 50 15.92 -9.69 -4.96
C SER A 50 15.49 -10.00 -3.52
N ALA A 51 14.25 -9.68 -3.15
CA ALA A 51 13.61 -10.11 -1.91
C ALA A 51 12.93 -11.49 -2.03
N GLY A 52 13.07 -12.17 -3.18
CA GLY A 52 12.56 -13.53 -3.41
C GLY A 52 11.14 -13.59 -3.94
N VAL A 53 10.62 -12.50 -4.51
CA VAL A 53 9.24 -12.42 -5.03
C VAL A 53 9.23 -12.56 -6.55
N ALA A 54 8.36 -13.42 -7.08
CA ALA A 54 8.08 -13.47 -8.51
C ALA A 54 7.18 -12.31 -8.92
N VAL A 55 7.66 -11.44 -9.82
CA VAL A 55 6.94 -10.22 -10.20
C VAL A 55 6.16 -10.43 -11.50
N ILE A 56 4.85 -10.16 -11.45
CA ILE A 56 3.96 -10.09 -12.61
C ILE A 56 3.85 -8.62 -13.02
N ASN A 57 4.45 -8.28 -14.16
CA ASN A 57 4.48 -6.90 -14.65
C ASN A 57 3.38 -6.69 -15.69
N LEU A 58 2.38 -5.86 -15.35
CA LEU A 58 1.30 -5.47 -16.24
C LEU A 58 1.72 -4.31 -17.14
N THR A 59 1.13 -4.23 -18.33
CA THR A 59 1.38 -3.13 -19.28
C THR A 59 0.85 -1.80 -18.75
N ALA A 60 1.51 -0.72 -19.16
CA ALA A 60 1.08 0.65 -18.88
C ALA A 60 -0.33 0.95 -19.41
N LEU A 61 -1.06 1.84 -18.74
CA LEU A 61 -2.42 2.27 -19.10
C LEU A 61 -2.47 3.78 -19.30
N ASP A 62 -2.29 4.25 -20.53
CA ASP A 62 -2.33 5.69 -20.81
C ASP A 62 -3.68 6.36 -20.48
N LYS A 63 -4.75 5.59 -20.42
CA LYS A 63 -6.08 6.07 -20.00
C LYS A 63 -6.14 6.42 -18.51
N PHE A 64 -5.28 5.79 -17.68
CA PHE A 64 -5.28 5.95 -16.23
C PHE A 64 -3.90 6.43 -15.76
N PRO A 65 -3.72 7.76 -15.59
CA PRO A 65 -2.44 8.33 -15.18
C PRO A 65 -1.86 7.77 -13.88
N ASP A 66 -2.72 7.35 -12.96
CA ASP A 66 -2.34 6.77 -11.65
C ASP A 66 -2.32 5.23 -11.67
N GLY A 67 -2.49 4.60 -12.83
CA GLY A 67 -2.67 3.15 -12.97
C GLY A 67 -1.50 2.29 -12.50
N GLN A 68 -0.29 2.84 -12.31
CA GLN A 68 0.85 2.12 -11.72
C GLN A 68 0.65 1.85 -10.21
N PHE A 69 -0.20 2.61 -9.51
CA PHE A 69 -0.52 2.38 -8.11
C PHE A 69 -1.59 1.29 -7.96
N VAL A 70 -1.23 0.07 -8.36
CA VAL A 70 -2.15 -1.08 -8.39
C VAL A 70 -2.64 -1.50 -7.01
N GLU A 71 -1.94 -1.14 -5.95
CA GLU A 71 -2.31 -1.44 -4.57
C GLU A 71 -3.71 -0.93 -4.22
N ASP A 72 -4.08 0.27 -4.72
CA ASP A 72 -5.37 0.88 -4.39
C ASP A 72 -6.57 0.15 -5.00
N THR A 73 -6.33 -0.76 -5.94
CA THR A 73 -7.39 -1.44 -6.69
C THR A 73 -7.76 -2.81 -6.13
N ALA A 74 -6.96 -3.40 -5.23
CA ALA A 74 -7.24 -4.73 -4.71
C ALA A 74 -6.57 -5.01 -3.36
N LEU A 75 -7.28 -5.72 -2.48
CA LEU A 75 -6.71 -6.37 -1.30
C LEU A 75 -6.53 -7.86 -1.58
N CYS A 76 -5.28 -8.31 -1.65
CA CYS A 76 -4.94 -9.71 -1.80
C CYS A 76 -4.74 -10.37 -0.43
N LEU A 77 -5.52 -11.39 -0.16
CA LEU A 77 -5.40 -12.28 1.01
C LEU A 77 -4.98 -13.68 0.53
N PRO A 78 -4.49 -14.58 1.38
CA PRO A 78 -3.96 -15.88 0.93
C PRO A 78 -4.89 -16.72 0.07
N LYS A 79 -6.21 -16.62 0.25
CA LYS A 79 -7.21 -17.42 -0.47
C LYS A 79 -8.22 -16.60 -1.25
N ALA A 80 -8.22 -15.29 -1.07
CA ALA A 80 -9.24 -14.43 -1.64
C ALA A 80 -8.63 -13.10 -2.11
N VAL A 81 -9.24 -12.48 -3.08
CA VAL A 81 -8.97 -11.10 -3.46
C VAL A 81 -10.25 -10.29 -3.38
N ILE A 82 -10.14 -9.09 -2.85
CA ILE A 82 -11.23 -8.13 -2.80
C ILE A 82 -10.88 -7.00 -3.78
N LEU A 83 -11.66 -6.86 -4.84
CA LEU A 83 -11.56 -5.75 -5.77
C LEU A 83 -12.09 -4.50 -5.09
N MET A 84 -11.26 -3.48 -5.01
CA MET A 84 -11.57 -2.22 -4.35
C MET A 84 -12.31 -1.28 -5.27
N ARG A 85 -12.91 -0.25 -4.71
CA ARG A 85 -13.55 0.83 -5.46
C ARG A 85 -12.92 2.16 -5.08
N PRO A 86 -11.94 2.65 -5.85
CA PRO A 86 -11.22 3.89 -5.54
C PRO A 86 -12.13 5.09 -5.32
N GLY A 87 -11.75 5.95 -4.37
CA GLY A 87 -12.50 7.18 -4.05
C GLY A 87 -12.31 8.29 -5.09
N ALA A 88 -11.20 8.28 -5.83
CA ALA A 88 -10.95 9.25 -6.88
C ALA A 88 -11.71 8.88 -8.18
N PRO A 89 -12.57 9.75 -8.72
CA PRO A 89 -13.36 9.45 -9.92
C PRO A 89 -12.51 9.05 -11.15
N SER A 90 -11.32 9.65 -11.31
CA SER A 90 -10.39 9.34 -12.41
C SER A 90 -9.83 7.92 -12.32
N ARG A 91 -9.86 7.28 -11.13
CA ARG A 91 -9.29 5.97 -10.87
C ARG A 91 -10.32 4.84 -10.86
N LEU A 92 -11.63 5.14 -10.84
CA LEU A 92 -12.70 4.14 -10.73
C LEU A 92 -12.60 3.00 -11.75
N GLY A 93 -12.12 3.28 -12.96
CA GLY A 93 -11.98 2.29 -14.02
C GLY A 93 -10.72 1.43 -13.94
N GLU A 94 -9.75 1.75 -13.09
CA GLU A 94 -8.49 1.00 -12.97
C GLU A 94 -8.70 -0.44 -12.52
N VAL A 95 -9.73 -0.66 -11.69
CA VAL A 95 -10.09 -2.00 -11.20
C VAL A 95 -10.45 -2.94 -12.34
N ASN A 96 -11.16 -2.47 -13.35
CA ASN A 96 -11.55 -3.30 -14.50
C ASN A 96 -10.34 -3.78 -15.32
N GLU A 97 -9.23 -3.05 -15.27
CA GLU A 97 -7.99 -3.37 -15.98
C GLU A 97 -7.11 -4.39 -15.25
N ILE A 98 -7.26 -4.54 -13.94
CA ILE A 98 -6.51 -5.53 -13.15
C ILE A 98 -7.36 -6.77 -12.82
N ALA A 99 -8.68 -6.62 -12.73
CA ALA A 99 -9.59 -7.69 -12.32
C ALA A 99 -9.44 -8.98 -13.12
N PRO A 100 -9.26 -8.98 -14.48
CA PRO A 100 -9.04 -10.21 -15.23
C PRO A 100 -7.83 -10.99 -14.71
N LYS A 101 -6.70 -10.31 -14.44
CA LYS A 101 -5.50 -10.99 -13.93
C LYS A 101 -5.71 -11.53 -12.51
N LEU A 102 -6.41 -10.81 -11.66
CA LEU A 102 -6.71 -11.26 -10.30
C LEU A 102 -7.66 -12.46 -10.30
N ARG A 103 -8.65 -12.50 -11.21
CA ARG A 103 -9.57 -13.66 -11.38
C ARG A 103 -8.86 -14.92 -11.93
N GLU A 104 -7.72 -14.77 -12.59
CA GLU A 104 -6.88 -15.92 -12.97
C GLU A 104 -6.09 -16.49 -11.79
N LEU A 105 -5.77 -15.67 -10.81
CA LEU A 105 -4.88 -16.01 -9.67
C LEU A 105 -5.64 -16.46 -8.42
N PHE A 106 -6.89 -16.04 -8.24
CA PHE A 106 -7.70 -16.29 -7.06
C PHE A 106 -9.02 -16.97 -7.42
N GLU A 107 -9.38 -17.99 -6.66
CA GLU A 107 -10.69 -18.66 -6.78
C GLU A 107 -11.79 -17.79 -6.18
N ASP A 108 -11.54 -17.23 -4.99
CA ASP A 108 -12.50 -16.39 -4.27
C ASP A 108 -12.24 -14.91 -4.60
N VAL A 109 -13.16 -14.31 -5.35
CA VAL A 109 -13.10 -12.89 -5.74
C VAL A 109 -14.34 -12.16 -5.24
N TYR A 110 -14.12 -11.16 -4.41
CA TYR A 110 -15.15 -10.27 -3.87
C TYR A 110 -14.97 -8.87 -4.46
N GLU A 111 -15.99 -8.04 -4.38
CA GLU A 111 -15.97 -6.68 -4.93
C GLU A 111 -16.61 -5.69 -3.95
N ILE A 112 -16.06 -4.50 -3.86
CA ILE A 112 -16.69 -3.36 -3.21
C ILE A 112 -17.57 -2.63 -4.23
N GLU A 113 -18.85 -2.52 -3.91
CA GLU A 113 -19.87 -1.97 -4.81
C GLU A 113 -20.24 -0.53 -4.44
N ASN A 114 -20.88 0.15 -5.40
CA ASN A 114 -21.51 1.45 -5.15
C ASN A 114 -22.55 1.34 -4.01
N PRO A 115 -22.64 2.28 -3.04
CA PRO A 115 -21.94 3.57 -3.03
C PRO A 115 -20.60 3.57 -2.27
N GLY A 116 -20.07 2.43 -1.82
CA GLY A 116 -18.83 2.36 -1.04
C GLY A 116 -17.60 2.78 -1.85
N HIS A 117 -16.66 3.45 -1.17
CA HIS A 117 -15.32 3.74 -1.69
C HIS A 117 -14.28 3.29 -0.68
N ILE A 118 -13.24 2.60 -1.16
CA ILE A 118 -12.10 2.18 -0.36
C ILE A 118 -10.88 1.94 -1.27
N GLU A 119 -9.72 2.40 -0.84
CA GLU A 119 -8.45 2.23 -1.53
C GLU A 119 -7.50 1.37 -0.69
N GLY A 120 -6.68 0.53 -1.35
CA GLY A 120 -5.73 -0.36 -0.66
C GLY A 120 -4.67 0.40 0.14
N GLY A 121 -4.35 1.64 -0.24
CA GLY A 121 -3.49 2.54 0.52
C GLY A 121 -3.99 2.85 1.94
N ASP A 122 -5.28 2.64 2.21
CA ASP A 122 -5.87 2.79 3.54
C ASP A 122 -5.97 1.48 4.34
N ILE A 123 -5.50 0.35 3.79
CA ILE A 123 -5.63 -0.97 4.42
C ILE A 123 -4.27 -1.52 4.81
N LEU A 124 -4.05 -1.75 6.10
CA LEU A 124 -2.85 -2.38 6.63
C LEU A 124 -3.19 -3.74 7.23
N VAL A 125 -2.73 -4.82 6.58
CA VAL A 125 -2.86 -6.19 7.09
C VAL A 125 -1.70 -6.47 8.04
N THR A 126 -2.00 -6.66 9.31
CA THR A 126 -1.00 -6.97 10.34
C THR A 126 -1.02 -8.45 10.71
N GLY A 127 -0.15 -8.88 11.62
CA GLY A 127 -0.19 -10.23 12.19
C GLY A 127 -1.39 -10.50 13.12
N LYS A 128 -2.18 -9.48 13.47
CA LYS A 128 -3.28 -9.55 14.45
C LYS A 128 -4.64 -9.25 13.82
N GLU A 129 -4.72 -8.24 12.99
CA GLU A 129 -5.96 -7.69 12.46
C GLU A 129 -5.72 -6.94 11.13
N ILE A 130 -6.79 -6.58 10.46
CA ILE A 130 -6.77 -5.65 9.34
C ILE A 130 -7.15 -4.27 9.88
N LEU A 131 -6.21 -3.31 9.82
CA LEU A 131 -6.48 -1.91 10.14
C LEU A 131 -6.93 -1.19 8.87
N VAL A 132 -8.03 -0.44 8.97
CA VAL A 132 -8.57 0.33 7.84
C VAL A 132 -8.69 1.79 8.23
N GLY A 133 -7.90 2.64 7.59
CA GLY A 133 -7.91 4.08 7.78
C GLY A 133 -9.10 4.74 7.07
N ARG A 134 -9.88 5.55 7.81
CA ARG A 134 -10.85 6.46 7.19
C ARG A 134 -10.12 7.68 6.68
N SER A 135 -10.21 7.91 5.39
CA SER A 135 -9.55 9.03 4.70
C SER A 135 -10.51 9.72 3.72
N ALA A 136 -10.02 10.68 2.97
CA ALA A 136 -10.78 11.28 1.86
C ALA A 136 -11.07 10.29 0.72
N ARG A 137 -10.37 9.14 0.69
CA ARG A 137 -10.49 8.10 -0.35
C ARG A 137 -11.26 6.86 0.11
N THR A 138 -11.45 6.72 1.41
CA THR A 138 -12.10 5.55 2.03
C THR A 138 -13.25 6.02 2.92
N ASP A 139 -14.47 5.67 2.55
CA ASP A 139 -15.69 6.07 3.24
C ASP A 139 -16.27 4.94 4.13
N GLU A 140 -17.28 5.29 4.94
CA GLU A 140 -17.96 4.35 5.84
C GLU A 140 -18.62 3.18 5.09
N ASN A 141 -19.15 3.40 3.89
CA ASN A 141 -19.79 2.36 3.11
C ASN A 141 -18.77 1.33 2.61
N GLY A 142 -17.58 1.79 2.16
CA GLY A 142 -16.48 0.93 1.76
C GLY A 142 -15.97 0.08 2.93
N VAL A 143 -15.74 0.71 4.08
CA VAL A 143 -15.31 0.02 5.32
C VAL A 143 -16.33 -1.03 5.74
N ARG A 144 -17.64 -0.70 5.76
CA ARG A 144 -18.70 -1.63 6.12
C ARG A 144 -18.77 -2.83 5.16
N GLN A 145 -18.63 -2.61 3.85
CA GLN A 145 -18.64 -3.70 2.87
C GLN A 145 -17.41 -4.59 3.05
N LEU A 146 -16.21 -4.01 3.21
CA LEU A 146 -15.00 -4.78 3.47
C LEU A 146 -15.13 -5.63 4.74
N SER A 147 -15.67 -5.06 5.83
CA SER A 147 -15.93 -5.77 7.07
C SER A 147 -16.86 -6.98 6.86
N GLY A 148 -17.93 -6.80 6.06
CA GLY A 148 -18.86 -7.88 5.69
C GLY A 148 -18.21 -9.01 4.89
N ILE A 149 -17.09 -8.75 4.23
CA ILE A 149 -16.33 -9.77 3.47
C ILE A 149 -15.26 -10.42 4.36
N VAL A 150 -14.42 -9.62 5.04
CA VAL A 150 -13.23 -10.17 5.71
C VAL A 150 -13.54 -10.88 7.04
N ILE A 151 -14.58 -10.45 7.75
CA ILE A 151 -14.97 -11.11 9.02
C ILE A 151 -15.45 -12.54 8.79
N PRO A 152 -16.34 -12.85 7.82
CA PRO A 152 -16.69 -14.23 7.47
C PRO A 152 -15.51 -15.07 7.00
N LEU A 153 -14.48 -14.45 6.42
CA LEU A 153 -13.23 -15.12 6.03
C LEU A 153 -12.29 -15.38 7.23
N GLY A 154 -12.70 -15.00 8.45
CA GLY A 154 -11.97 -15.27 9.69
C GLY A 154 -10.98 -14.19 10.11
N TYR A 155 -11.03 -13.01 9.50
CA TYR A 155 -10.18 -11.88 9.87
C TYR A 155 -10.83 -11.02 10.96
N VAL A 156 -10.02 -10.48 11.84
CA VAL A 156 -10.41 -9.36 12.70
C VAL A 156 -10.14 -8.08 11.93
N MET A 157 -11.05 -7.12 11.99
CA MET A 157 -10.89 -5.81 11.33
C MET A 157 -11.19 -4.69 12.33
N ARG A 158 -10.40 -3.64 12.27
CA ARG A 158 -10.60 -2.43 13.07
C ARG A 158 -10.48 -1.18 12.20
N GLU A 159 -11.50 -0.35 12.27
CA GLU A 159 -11.51 0.97 11.66
C GLU A 159 -10.70 1.95 12.50
N VAL A 160 -9.88 2.77 11.86
CA VAL A 160 -9.12 3.86 12.46
C VAL A 160 -9.31 5.13 11.66
N PHE A 161 -9.18 6.28 12.33
CA PHE A 161 -9.31 7.57 11.65
C PHE A 161 -7.93 8.09 11.26
N THR A 162 -7.76 8.33 9.96
CA THR A 162 -6.56 8.96 9.42
C THR A 162 -6.70 10.48 9.56
N PRO A 163 -5.71 11.17 10.15
CA PRO A 163 -5.69 12.63 10.17
C PRO A 163 -5.88 13.23 8.77
N SER A 164 -6.65 14.31 8.67
CA SER A 164 -7.10 14.88 7.38
C SER A 164 -5.98 15.38 6.47
N GLU A 165 -4.81 15.66 7.02
CA GLU A 165 -3.60 16.07 6.31
C GLU A 165 -2.83 14.90 5.68
N ILE A 166 -3.24 13.65 5.96
CA ILE A 166 -2.62 12.43 5.45
C ILE A 166 -3.50 11.89 4.32
N LEU A 167 -2.92 11.67 3.14
CA LEU A 167 -3.66 11.22 1.96
C LEU A 167 -4.27 9.82 2.14
N HIS A 168 -3.45 8.85 2.55
CA HIS A 168 -3.84 7.48 2.88
C HIS A 168 -3.21 7.06 4.20
N PHE A 169 -3.82 6.14 4.89
CA PHE A 169 -3.30 5.59 6.14
C PHE A 169 -1.85 5.10 6.00
N LYS A 170 -1.53 4.36 4.92
CA LYS A 170 -0.18 3.85 4.64
C LYS A 170 0.80 4.88 4.06
N THR A 171 0.39 6.11 3.84
CA THR A 171 1.34 7.19 3.58
C THR A 171 2.25 7.42 4.79
N ASP A 172 1.71 7.26 5.99
CA ASP A 172 2.37 7.57 7.27
C ASP A 172 2.71 6.33 8.10
N CYS A 173 2.50 5.11 7.57
CA CYS A 173 2.87 3.88 8.28
C CYS A 173 3.13 2.71 7.35
N SER A 174 3.86 1.73 7.86
CA SER A 174 4.04 0.42 7.23
C SER A 174 4.27 -0.68 8.26
N LEU A 175 4.01 -1.93 7.88
CA LEU A 175 4.24 -3.09 8.72
C LEU A 175 5.73 -3.45 8.73
N LEU A 176 6.30 -3.63 9.92
CA LEU A 176 7.66 -4.15 10.10
C LEU A 176 7.66 -5.60 10.57
N GLY A 177 6.69 -5.98 11.37
CA GLY A 177 6.57 -7.32 11.94
C GLY A 177 5.13 -7.66 12.30
N PRO A 178 4.84 -8.84 12.82
CA PRO A 178 3.47 -9.25 13.15
C PRO A 178 2.75 -8.28 14.09
N ASP A 179 3.50 -7.59 14.93
CA ASP A 179 3.03 -6.64 15.94
C ASP A 179 3.87 -5.35 16.01
N GLU A 180 4.65 -5.06 14.96
CA GLU A 180 5.54 -3.91 14.90
C GLU A 180 5.27 -3.06 13.67
N ILE A 181 5.13 -1.76 13.85
CA ILE A 181 4.73 -0.77 12.85
C ILE A 181 5.81 0.31 12.75
N LEU A 182 6.23 0.65 11.53
CA LEU A 182 6.91 1.91 11.25
C LEU A 182 5.85 3.00 11.12
N SER A 183 6.05 4.14 11.77
CA SER A 183 5.05 5.22 11.72
C SER A 183 5.68 6.60 11.84
N THR A 184 4.97 7.60 11.33
CA THR A 184 5.24 8.99 11.71
C THR A 184 4.70 9.26 13.11
N LYS A 185 5.31 10.23 13.81
CA LYS A 185 4.86 10.65 15.15
C LYS A 185 3.42 11.21 15.13
N ARG A 186 3.04 11.92 14.04
CA ARG A 186 1.68 12.49 13.91
C ARG A 186 0.62 11.39 13.79
N LEU A 187 0.87 10.32 13.05
CA LEU A 187 -0.08 9.23 12.95
C LEU A 187 -0.12 8.39 14.24
N GLN A 188 1.03 8.13 14.87
CA GLN A 188 1.08 7.45 16.17
C GLN A 188 0.28 8.21 17.25
N ALA A 189 0.36 9.54 17.26
CA ALA A 189 -0.36 10.37 18.23
C ALA A 189 -1.89 10.26 18.15
N SER A 190 -2.44 9.73 17.05
CA SER A 190 -3.87 9.43 16.93
C SER A 190 -4.34 8.24 17.78
N GLY A 191 -3.41 7.44 18.35
CA GLY A 191 -3.74 6.24 19.12
C GLY A 191 -4.14 5.03 18.27
N CYS A 192 -4.03 5.11 16.94
CA CYS A 192 -4.47 4.04 16.04
C CYS A 192 -3.66 2.73 16.19
N PHE A 193 -2.49 2.78 16.81
CA PHE A 193 -1.59 1.62 16.98
C PHE A 193 -1.57 1.06 18.41
N ASP A 194 -2.62 1.28 19.19
CA ASP A 194 -2.73 0.67 20.52
C ASP A 194 -2.57 -0.86 20.42
N GLY A 195 -1.67 -1.39 21.25
CA GLY A 195 -1.32 -2.83 21.26
C GLY A 195 -0.25 -3.24 20.26
N TYR A 196 0.37 -2.30 19.52
CA TYR A 196 1.52 -2.53 18.64
C TYR A 196 2.78 -1.90 19.22
N LYS A 197 3.93 -2.45 18.86
CA LYS A 197 5.20 -1.76 18.97
C LYS A 197 5.33 -0.79 17.81
N VAL A 198 5.71 0.45 18.10
CA VAL A 198 5.86 1.47 17.07
C VAL A 198 7.32 1.93 17.02
N VAL A 199 7.91 1.83 15.84
CA VAL A 199 9.18 2.45 15.48
C VAL A 199 8.85 3.74 14.74
N ASN A 200 9.32 4.88 15.25
CA ASN A 200 9.11 6.15 14.57
C ASN A 200 10.19 6.40 13.52
N VAL A 201 9.78 6.96 12.39
CA VAL A 201 10.73 7.56 11.45
C VAL A 201 11.43 8.75 12.10
N ALA A 202 12.62 9.09 11.62
CA ALA A 202 13.34 10.27 12.09
C ALA A 202 12.57 11.56 11.75
N ASP A 203 12.72 12.59 12.58
CA ASP A 203 12.10 13.90 12.36
C ASP A 203 12.63 14.51 11.04
N GLY A 204 11.70 14.97 10.20
CA GLY A 204 12.00 15.50 8.86
C GLY A 204 12.16 14.42 7.78
N GLU A 205 11.96 13.14 8.13
CA GLU A 205 11.99 12.01 7.20
C GLU A 205 10.62 11.28 7.14
N GLU A 206 9.52 12.00 7.33
CA GLU A 206 8.17 11.42 7.44
C GLU A 206 7.79 10.55 6.25
N ALA A 207 8.23 10.91 5.05
CA ALA A 207 7.94 10.12 3.83
C ALA A 207 8.58 8.72 3.85
N ALA A 208 9.59 8.48 4.70
CA ALA A 208 10.17 7.16 4.89
C ALA A 208 9.19 6.13 5.50
N ALA A 209 8.10 6.60 6.13
CA ALA A 209 7.07 5.73 6.69
C ALA A 209 6.29 4.96 5.60
N ASN A 210 6.25 5.50 4.37
CA ASN A 210 5.66 4.81 3.22
C ASN A 210 6.63 3.76 2.66
N ALA A 211 6.85 2.73 3.44
CA ALA A 211 7.72 1.59 3.14
C ALA A 211 6.89 0.31 2.98
N ILE A 212 7.52 -0.76 2.56
CA ILE A 212 6.89 -2.10 2.53
C ILE A 212 7.88 -3.14 3.04
N ARG A 213 7.45 -3.98 3.97
CA ARG A 213 8.20 -5.19 4.30
C ARG A 213 7.84 -6.32 3.34
N VAL A 214 8.86 -6.83 2.68
CA VAL A 214 8.76 -7.97 1.77
C VAL A 214 9.75 -9.03 2.21
N ASN A 215 9.24 -10.12 2.77
CA ASN A 215 10.03 -11.23 3.29
C ASN A 215 11.07 -10.72 4.33
N ASP A 216 12.34 -10.88 4.05
CA ASP A 216 13.44 -10.46 4.94
C ASP A 216 13.77 -8.96 4.86
N TYR A 217 13.22 -8.23 3.89
CA TYR A 217 13.63 -6.86 3.58
C TYR A 217 12.54 -5.84 3.88
N VAL A 218 12.95 -4.67 4.34
CA VAL A 218 12.15 -3.45 4.30
C VAL A 218 12.60 -2.63 3.09
N ILE A 219 11.72 -2.46 2.13
CA ILE A 219 11.95 -1.60 0.96
C ILE A 219 11.36 -0.24 1.30
N MET A 220 12.16 0.82 1.24
CA MET A 220 11.76 2.16 1.62
C MET A 220 12.23 3.19 0.58
N PRO A 221 11.61 4.37 0.52
CA PRO A 221 12.09 5.48 -0.29
C PRO A 221 13.55 5.84 0.04
N GLY A 222 14.33 6.21 -0.96
CA GLY A 222 15.67 6.75 -0.83
C GLY A 222 15.69 8.17 -0.25
N GLY A 223 16.88 8.65 0.16
CA GLY A 223 17.04 10.00 0.70
C GLY A 223 16.77 10.16 2.19
N PHE A 224 16.46 9.07 2.92
CA PHE A 224 16.11 9.08 4.35
C PHE A 224 17.11 8.26 5.19
N PRO A 225 18.36 8.75 5.34
CA PRO A 225 19.44 7.97 5.95
C PRO A 225 19.26 7.71 7.45
N GLN A 226 18.61 8.62 8.19
CA GLN A 226 18.42 8.45 9.62
C GLN A 226 17.38 7.37 9.92
N THR A 227 16.25 7.37 9.21
CA THR A 227 15.22 6.32 9.32
C THR A 227 15.77 4.97 8.89
N LYS A 228 16.59 4.92 7.82
CA LYS A 228 17.29 3.70 7.42
C LYS A 228 18.16 3.16 8.55
N ALA A 229 18.97 4.01 9.19
CA ALA A 229 19.83 3.61 10.31
C ALA A 229 18.98 3.07 11.49
N ILE A 230 17.89 3.73 11.85
CA ILE A 230 16.97 3.27 12.89
C ILE A 230 16.47 1.85 12.58
N LEU A 231 16.02 1.60 11.35
CA LEU A 231 15.53 0.27 10.95
C LEU A 231 16.63 -0.79 11.00
N GLU A 232 17.84 -0.46 10.57
CA GLU A 232 19.00 -1.37 10.64
C GLU A 232 19.41 -1.68 12.09
N GLU A 233 19.36 -0.70 12.99
CA GLU A 233 19.58 -0.89 14.44
C GLU A 233 18.51 -1.80 15.08
N HIS A 234 17.27 -1.77 14.56
CA HIS A 234 16.20 -2.71 14.95
C HIS A 234 16.34 -4.10 14.31
N GLY A 235 17.40 -4.32 13.53
CA GLY A 235 17.73 -5.62 12.94
C GLY A 235 17.07 -5.89 11.58
N TYR A 236 16.46 -4.89 10.94
CA TYR A 236 15.89 -5.04 9.61
C TYR A 236 16.93 -4.91 8.50
N LYS A 237 16.80 -5.74 7.46
CA LYS A 237 17.56 -5.57 6.22
C LYS A 237 16.84 -4.54 5.36
N VAL A 238 17.46 -3.39 5.13
CA VAL A 238 16.83 -2.27 4.44
C VAL A 238 17.33 -2.13 3.01
N LYS A 239 16.40 -1.95 2.06
CA LYS A 239 16.66 -1.54 0.68
C LYS A 239 16.05 -0.15 0.47
N ALA A 240 16.90 0.86 0.32
CA ALA A 240 16.46 2.19 -0.07
C ALA A 240 16.51 2.30 -1.60
N ILE A 241 15.40 2.69 -2.21
CA ILE A 241 15.24 2.86 -3.66
C ILE A 241 14.73 4.26 -3.97
N ASN A 242 15.07 4.79 -5.14
CA ASN A 242 14.44 6.02 -5.61
C ASN A 242 12.96 5.77 -5.92
N ASN A 243 12.13 6.79 -5.71
CA ASN A 243 10.69 6.75 -5.98
C ASN A 243 10.12 8.13 -6.34
#